data_4262652ea2a30edc4b951142f64a458c
#
_entry.id   4262652ea2a30edc4b951142f64a458c
#
_cell.length_a   1.000
_cell.length_b   1.000
_cell.length_c   1.000
_cell.angle_alpha   90.00
_cell.angle_beta   90.00
_cell.angle_gamma   90.00
#
_symmetry.space_group_name_H-M   'P 1'
#
loop_
_entity.id
_entity.type
_entity.pdbx_description
1 polymer ?
#
loop_
_entity_poly.entity_id
_entity_poly.type
_entity_poly.pdbx_seq_one_letter_code
_entity_poly.pdbx_strand_id
1 'polypeptide(L)'
;MLNTQVKTDEEFFIDPQRCIGCRACEMACAECETNGQTSMIHVDYVERYKSTQTSVQVCMHCEEPTCARVCPADAITKDEFGIVHTANTARCIACANCVLACPFGVPKKSEETQIMMKCNMCYDRTSAGKRPMCATVCPSGALWFGKREKIMKMRPSSTPVNKFIFGGQTVRTKVNIMMPAGSTELRVAFQPDENQ
;
A
#
# COMPACT_ATOMS: atom_id res chain seq x y z
N MET A 1 -26.27 5.14 -15.60
CA MET A 1 -24.98 5.36 -16.30
C MET A 1 -24.16 4.13 -16.05
N LEU A 2 -23.90 3.34 -17.08
CA LEU A 2 -23.16 2.08 -16.99
C LEU A 2 -21.71 2.38 -16.64
N ASN A 3 -21.31 2.02 -15.42
CA ASN A 3 -19.96 2.12 -14.96
C ASN A 3 -19.16 0.96 -15.59
N THR A 4 -18.68 1.17 -16.81
CA THR A 4 -17.76 0.25 -17.49
C THR A 4 -16.39 0.39 -16.79
N GLN A 5 -16.25 -0.25 -15.64
CA GLN A 5 -14.96 -0.35 -14.97
C GLN A 5 -14.03 -1.19 -15.84
N VAL A 6 -13.04 -0.52 -16.41
CA VAL A 6 -12.00 -1.18 -17.18
C VAL A 6 -11.18 -2.04 -16.21
N LYS A 7 -11.30 -3.35 -16.35
CA LYS A 7 -10.45 -4.32 -15.65
C LYS A 7 -9.02 -4.09 -16.15
N THR A 8 -8.23 -3.33 -15.40
CA THR A 8 -6.86 -3.05 -15.79
C THR A 8 -5.96 -4.18 -15.29
N ASP A 9 -5.21 -4.81 -16.19
CA ASP A 9 -4.11 -5.74 -15.85
C ASP A 9 -2.91 -4.99 -15.23
N GLU A 10 -3.18 -3.84 -14.65
CA GLU A 10 -2.19 -2.97 -14.05
C GLU A 10 -2.03 -3.25 -12.57
N GLU A 11 -0.78 -3.29 -12.13
CA GLU A 11 -0.38 -3.57 -10.77
C GLU A 11 0.42 -2.41 -10.20
N PHE A 12 0.48 -2.33 -8.88
CA PHE A 12 1.30 -1.37 -8.16
C PHE A 12 2.61 -2.01 -7.71
N PHE A 13 3.72 -1.31 -7.95
CA PHE A 13 5.06 -1.78 -7.63
C PHE A 13 5.79 -0.74 -6.78
N ILE A 14 6.47 -1.22 -5.75
CA ILE A 14 7.33 -0.44 -4.86
C ILE A 14 8.75 -0.96 -5.02
N ASP A 15 9.67 -0.08 -5.34
CA ASP A 15 11.10 -0.39 -5.44
C ASP A 15 11.87 0.38 -4.35
N PRO A 16 12.16 -0.26 -3.21
CA PRO A 16 12.85 0.40 -2.12
C PRO A 16 14.25 0.88 -2.49
N GLN A 17 14.93 0.20 -3.44
CA GLN A 17 16.28 0.57 -3.87
C GLN A 17 16.32 1.91 -4.61
N ARG A 18 15.18 2.36 -5.14
CA ARG A 18 15.05 3.62 -5.85
C ARG A 18 14.42 4.74 -5.02
N CYS A 19 13.94 4.41 -3.82
CA CYS A 19 13.34 5.41 -2.94
C CYS A 19 14.42 6.35 -2.41
N ILE A 20 14.25 7.66 -2.64
CA ILE A 20 15.17 8.72 -2.19
C ILE A 20 14.63 9.49 -0.97
N GLY A 21 13.53 9.03 -0.37
CA GLY A 21 12.97 9.64 0.83
C GLY A 21 12.36 11.03 0.64
N CYS A 22 12.10 11.47 -0.58
CA CYS A 22 11.68 12.85 -0.88
C CYS A 22 10.25 13.20 -0.43
N ARG A 23 9.44 12.22 -0.02
CA ARG A 23 8.04 12.37 0.46
C ARG A 23 7.05 13.03 -0.49
N ALA A 24 7.40 13.25 -1.75
CA ALA A 24 6.48 13.79 -2.76
C ALA A 24 5.20 12.94 -2.89
N CYS A 25 5.31 11.63 -2.71
CA CYS A 25 4.18 10.71 -2.73
C CYS A 25 3.21 10.91 -1.55
N GLU A 26 3.71 11.27 -0.35
CA GLU A 26 2.88 11.61 0.81
C GLU A 26 2.09 12.89 0.54
N MET A 27 2.76 13.93 0.08
CA MET A 27 2.10 15.20 -0.23
C MET A 27 1.03 15.02 -1.30
N ALA A 28 1.35 14.31 -2.38
CA ALA A 28 0.39 14.04 -3.44
C ALA A 28 -0.81 13.18 -2.99
N CYS A 29 -0.59 12.24 -2.06
CA CYS A 29 -1.65 11.45 -1.46
C CYS A 29 -2.56 12.31 -0.59
N ALA A 30 -1.99 13.15 0.27
CA ALA A 30 -2.75 14.05 1.11
C ALA A 30 -3.62 15.01 0.28
N GLU A 31 -3.04 15.65 -0.74
CA GLU A 31 -3.79 16.53 -1.64
C GLU A 31 -4.94 15.82 -2.34
N CYS A 32 -4.69 14.63 -2.90
CA CYS A 32 -5.66 13.92 -3.72
C CYS A 32 -6.83 13.34 -2.91
N GLU A 33 -6.55 12.83 -1.72
CA GLU A 33 -7.48 12.00 -0.96
C GLU A 33 -8.12 12.73 0.23
N THR A 34 -7.45 13.77 0.74
CA THR A 34 -7.89 14.45 1.97
C THR A 34 -7.78 15.98 1.92
N ASN A 35 -7.64 16.58 0.74
CA ASN A 35 -7.46 18.02 0.57
C ASN A 35 -6.29 18.59 1.42
N GLY A 36 -5.16 17.88 1.41
CA GLY A 36 -3.94 18.31 2.10
C GLY A 36 -3.82 17.93 3.58
N GLN A 37 -4.83 17.28 4.16
CA GLN A 37 -4.87 17.03 5.61
C GLN A 37 -4.03 15.84 6.05
N THR A 38 -4.29 14.66 5.46
CA THR A 38 -3.65 13.40 5.93
C THR A 38 -3.23 12.53 4.76
N SER A 39 -1.98 12.10 4.75
CA SER A 39 -1.52 11.09 3.80
C SER A 39 -1.92 9.68 4.23
N MET A 40 -2.39 8.88 3.28
CA MET A 40 -2.68 7.45 3.49
C MET A 40 -1.47 6.55 3.21
N ILE A 41 -0.33 7.13 2.86
CA ILE A 41 0.95 6.46 2.65
C ILE A 41 2.04 7.20 3.41
N HIS A 42 3.10 6.48 3.79
CA HIS A 42 4.20 7.07 4.54
C HIS A 42 5.52 6.58 4.01
N VAL A 43 6.53 7.46 4.01
CA VAL A 43 7.91 7.11 3.72
C VAL A 43 8.64 6.93 5.03
N ASP A 44 9.22 5.76 5.23
CA ASP A 44 9.95 5.43 6.44
C ASP A 44 11.31 4.80 6.11
N TYR A 45 12.20 4.78 7.08
CA TYR A 45 13.48 4.10 6.96
C TYR A 45 13.27 2.59 7.03
N VAL A 46 13.94 1.85 6.15
CA VAL A 46 13.90 0.37 6.16
C VAL A 46 14.60 -0.15 7.41
N GLU A 47 15.74 0.44 7.75
CA GLU A 47 16.56 0.05 8.90
C GLU A 47 17.36 1.26 9.40
N ARG A 48 16.69 2.17 10.13
CA ARG A 48 17.16 3.52 10.45
C ARG A 48 18.57 3.56 11.05
N TYR A 49 18.90 2.58 11.89
CA TYR A 49 20.19 2.56 12.58
C TYR A 49 21.34 2.00 11.75
N LYS A 50 21.05 1.29 10.66
CA LYS A 50 22.05 0.65 9.81
C LYS A 50 22.11 1.22 8.39
N SER A 51 21.05 1.88 7.94
CA SER A 51 20.95 2.36 6.57
C SER A 51 20.11 3.63 6.46
N THR A 52 20.45 4.47 5.49
CA THR A 52 19.62 5.63 5.08
C THR A 52 18.56 5.24 4.06
N GLN A 53 18.44 3.96 3.75
CA GLN A 53 17.46 3.46 2.79
C GLN A 53 16.04 3.70 3.31
N THR A 54 15.20 4.26 2.43
CA THR A 54 13.79 4.51 2.71
C THR A 54 12.90 3.63 1.83
N SER A 55 11.70 3.38 2.31
CA SER A 55 10.64 2.71 1.56
C SER A 55 9.30 3.34 1.85
N VAL A 56 8.35 3.10 0.96
CA VAL A 56 6.98 3.59 1.11
C VAL A 56 6.13 2.52 1.78
N GLN A 57 5.51 2.89 2.90
CA GLN A 57 4.48 2.08 3.55
C GLN A 57 3.11 2.49 3.00
N VAL A 58 2.42 1.54 2.40
CA VAL A 58 1.12 1.73 1.77
C VAL A 58 0.27 0.49 1.96
N CYS A 59 -1.05 0.59 1.81
CA CYS A 59 -1.90 -0.59 1.83
C CYS A 59 -1.49 -1.58 0.75
N MET A 60 -1.20 -2.81 1.15
CA MET A 60 -0.76 -3.86 0.25
C MET A 60 -1.91 -4.55 -0.51
N HIS A 61 -3.17 -4.17 -0.22
CA HIS A 61 -4.38 -4.77 -0.84
C HIS A 61 -4.32 -6.29 -0.84
N CYS A 62 -4.31 -6.88 0.37
CA CYS A 62 -4.18 -8.31 0.61
C CYS A 62 -5.26 -9.11 -0.12
N GLU A 63 -4.90 -10.33 -0.57
CA GLU A 63 -5.89 -11.27 -1.15
C GLU A 63 -6.95 -11.63 -0.12
N GLU A 64 -6.52 -11.88 1.13
CA GLU A 64 -7.39 -12.06 2.29
C GLU A 64 -7.19 -10.93 3.29
N PRO A 65 -7.91 -9.80 3.15
CA PRO A 65 -7.68 -8.62 3.98
C PRO A 65 -8.18 -8.82 5.41
N THR A 66 -7.27 -9.05 6.35
CA THR A 66 -7.60 -9.20 7.78
C THR A 66 -8.32 -7.98 8.33
N CYS A 67 -7.95 -6.77 7.86
CA CYS A 67 -8.61 -5.53 8.27
C CYS A 67 -10.11 -5.47 7.91
N ALA A 68 -10.51 -6.08 6.80
CA ALA A 68 -11.93 -6.19 6.44
C ALA A 68 -12.63 -7.27 7.28
N ARG A 69 -11.97 -8.42 7.48
CA ARG A 69 -12.53 -9.55 8.25
C ARG A 69 -12.80 -9.24 9.71
N VAL A 70 -11.99 -8.39 10.33
CA VAL A 70 -12.16 -8.01 11.75
C VAL A 70 -13.03 -6.78 11.96
N CYS A 71 -13.54 -6.17 10.89
CA CYS A 71 -14.36 -4.98 11.00
C CYS A 71 -15.79 -5.32 11.44
N PRO A 72 -16.22 -4.99 12.67
CA PRO A 72 -17.55 -5.38 13.15
C PRO A 72 -18.69 -4.60 12.49
N ALA A 73 -18.34 -3.51 11.81
CA ALA A 73 -19.29 -2.63 11.13
C ALA A 73 -19.27 -2.78 9.60
N ASP A 74 -18.52 -3.75 9.05
CA ASP A 74 -18.31 -3.94 7.60
C ASP A 74 -17.96 -2.64 6.87
N ALA A 75 -17.21 -1.77 7.56
CA ALA A 75 -16.81 -0.48 7.00
C ALA A 75 -15.69 -0.59 5.98
N ILE A 76 -14.86 -1.63 6.07
CA ILE A 76 -13.77 -1.91 5.13
C ILE A 76 -14.21 -3.07 4.24
N THR A 77 -14.20 -2.85 2.94
CA THR A 77 -14.63 -3.84 1.94
C THR A 77 -13.55 -4.08 0.90
N LYS A 78 -13.63 -5.21 0.23
CA LYS A 78 -12.80 -5.54 -0.94
C LYS A 78 -13.71 -5.71 -2.15
N ASP A 79 -13.34 -5.09 -3.26
CA ASP A 79 -14.08 -5.21 -4.50
C ASP A 79 -13.63 -6.43 -5.35
N GLU A 80 -14.32 -6.66 -6.45
CA GLU A 80 -14.02 -7.73 -7.42
C GLU A 80 -12.67 -7.57 -8.12
N PHE A 81 -12.10 -6.35 -8.14
CA PHE A 81 -10.77 -6.05 -8.71
C PHE A 81 -9.65 -6.26 -7.70
N GLY A 82 -9.97 -6.65 -6.47
CA GLY A 82 -9.02 -6.89 -5.39
C GLY A 82 -8.56 -5.62 -4.68
N ILE A 83 -9.22 -4.49 -4.89
CA ILE A 83 -8.95 -3.26 -4.15
C ILE A 83 -9.65 -3.35 -2.80
N VAL A 84 -8.89 -3.16 -1.74
CA VAL A 84 -9.43 -3.04 -0.38
C VAL A 84 -9.68 -1.56 -0.13
N HIS A 85 -10.94 -1.16 0.00
CA HIS A 85 -11.34 0.23 0.18
C HIS A 85 -11.02 0.76 1.58
N THR A 86 -10.88 2.07 1.71
CA THR A 86 -10.80 2.74 3.02
C THR A 86 -12.12 2.57 3.79
N ALA A 87 -12.10 2.84 5.09
CA ALA A 87 -13.31 2.66 5.88
C ALA A 87 -14.43 3.63 5.42
N ASN A 88 -15.62 3.07 5.21
CA ASN A 88 -16.80 3.86 4.93
C ASN A 88 -17.12 4.77 6.13
N THR A 89 -17.21 6.07 5.90
CA THR A 89 -17.37 7.08 6.94
C THR A 89 -18.69 6.93 7.72
N ALA A 90 -19.75 6.50 7.06
CA ALA A 90 -21.07 6.30 7.69
C ALA A 90 -21.17 5.02 8.54
N ARG A 91 -20.24 4.07 8.34
CA ARG A 91 -20.23 2.76 9.03
C ARG A 91 -19.14 2.64 10.08
N CYS A 92 -18.03 3.34 9.91
CA CYS A 92 -16.86 3.19 10.77
C CYS A 92 -17.14 3.69 12.20
N ILE A 93 -16.98 2.81 13.17
CA ILE A 93 -17.13 3.10 14.60
C ILE A 93 -15.79 3.41 15.31
N ALA A 94 -14.72 3.57 14.55
CA ALA A 94 -13.37 3.91 15.04
C ALA A 94 -12.79 2.92 16.09
N CYS A 95 -13.20 1.67 16.10
CA CYS A 95 -12.79 0.67 17.09
C CYS A 95 -11.30 0.24 17.00
N ALA A 96 -10.58 0.66 15.98
CA ALA A 96 -9.18 0.34 15.72
C ALA A 96 -8.82 -1.15 15.49
N ASN A 97 -9.76 -2.08 15.42
CA ASN A 97 -9.48 -3.50 15.17
C ASN A 97 -8.69 -3.71 13.87
N CYS A 98 -8.96 -2.91 12.83
CA CYS A 98 -8.24 -2.97 11.56
C CYS A 98 -6.76 -2.57 11.68
N VAL A 99 -6.41 -1.70 12.64
CA VAL A 99 -5.02 -1.32 12.93
C VAL A 99 -4.28 -2.50 13.53
N LEU A 100 -4.88 -3.12 14.55
CA LEU A 100 -4.30 -4.27 15.27
C LEU A 100 -4.16 -5.51 14.38
N ALA A 101 -5.10 -5.71 13.45
CA ALA A 101 -5.11 -6.89 12.58
C ALA A 101 -4.23 -6.75 11.33
N CYS A 102 -3.76 -5.54 11.00
CA CYS A 102 -2.98 -5.34 9.77
C CYS A 102 -1.52 -5.75 9.98
N PRO A 103 -1.01 -6.78 9.27
CA PRO A 103 0.38 -7.21 9.44
C PRO A 103 1.39 -6.17 8.92
N PHE A 104 0.93 -5.19 8.13
CA PHE A 104 1.75 -4.10 7.59
C PHE A 104 1.59 -2.77 8.36
N GLY A 105 0.77 -2.72 9.41
CA GLY A 105 0.57 -1.52 10.23
C GLY A 105 -0.02 -0.30 9.50
N VAL A 106 -0.74 -0.51 8.39
CA VAL A 106 -1.12 0.59 7.48
C VAL A 106 -2.35 1.42 7.90
N PRO A 107 -3.46 0.83 8.39
CA PRO A 107 -4.62 1.63 8.76
C PRO A 107 -4.29 2.61 9.88
N LYS A 108 -4.69 3.86 9.72
CA LYS A 108 -4.50 4.94 10.71
C LYS A 108 -5.82 5.62 11.00
N LYS A 109 -5.94 6.17 12.19
CA LYS A 109 -7.08 7.01 12.55
C LYS A 109 -6.83 8.43 12.07
N SER A 110 -7.75 9.01 11.30
CA SER A 110 -7.72 10.42 10.97
C SER A 110 -7.96 11.25 12.25
N GLU A 111 -7.13 12.24 12.49
CA GLU A 111 -7.29 13.12 13.65
C GLU A 111 -8.52 14.02 13.50
N GLU A 112 -8.85 14.40 12.29
CA GLU A 112 -9.95 15.31 12.00
C GLU A 112 -11.32 14.59 12.00
N THR A 113 -11.45 13.53 11.19
CA THR A 113 -12.71 12.81 11.05
C THR A 113 -12.93 11.72 12.10
N GLN A 114 -11.90 11.40 12.87
CA GLN A 114 -11.87 10.31 13.85
C GLN A 114 -12.17 8.93 13.26
N ILE A 115 -12.08 8.77 11.93
CA ILE A 115 -12.40 7.55 11.19
C ILE A 115 -11.11 6.87 10.73
N MET A 116 -11.16 5.54 10.58
CA MET A 116 -10.02 4.77 10.08
C MET A 116 -9.81 5.01 8.60
N MET A 117 -8.59 5.36 8.23
CA MET A 117 -8.18 5.62 6.85
C MET A 117 -7.04 4.70 6.43
N LYS A 118 -7.00 4.35 5.17
CA LYS A 118 -5.89 3.66 4.50
C LYS A 118 -5.98 3.90 3.00
N CYS A 119 -4.89 3.66 2.30
CA CYS A 119 -4.85 3.75 0.85
C CYS A 119 -5.96 2.90 0.20
N ASN A 120 -6.67 3.49 -0.75
CA ASN A 120 -7.70 2.88 -1.60
C ASN A 120 -7.22 2.71 -3.05
N MET A 121 -5.91 2.76 -3.31
CA MET A 121 -5.28 2.72 -4.64
C MET A 121 -5.67 3.92 -5.53
N CYS A 122 -6.05 5.08 -4.95
CA CYS A 122 -6.67 6.20 -5.68
C CYS A 122 -7.79 5.71 -6.61
N TYR A 123 -8.77 5.01 -6.04
CA TYR A 123 -9.81 4.30 -6.78
C TYR A 123 -10.50 5.16 -7.85
N ASP A 124 -10.82 6.43 -7.53
CA ASP A 124 -11.45 7.36 -8.46
C ASP A 124 -10.61 7.62 -9.72
N ARG A 125 -9.28 7.54 -9.58
CA ARG A 125 -8.34 7.70 -10.68
C ARG A 125 -8.10 6.40 -11.43
N THR A 126 -7.86 5.32 -10.71
CA THR A 126 -7.53 4.02 -11.31
C THR A 126 -8.71 3.39 -12.03
N SER A 127 -9.94 3.57 -11.53
CA SER A 127 -11.15 3.18 -12.24
C SER A 127 -11.38 3.95 -13.54
N ALA A 128 -10.82 5.15 -13.65
CA ALA A 128 -10.81 5.97 -14.87
C ALA A 128 -9.57 5.74 -15.76
N GLY A 129 -8.79 4.66 -15.53
CA GLY A 129 -7.59 4.33 -16.29
C GLY A 129 -6.38 5.26 -16.04
N LYS A 130 -6.42 6.05 -14.96
CA LYS A 130 -5.32 6.94 -14.58
C LYS A 130 -4.45 6.28 -13.52
N ARG A 131 -3.18 6.65 -13.48
CA ARG A 131 -2.25 6.17 -12.44
C ARG A 131 -2.57 6.79 -11.08
N PRO A 132 -2.33 6.07 -9.96
CA PRO A 132 -2.36 6.67 -8.62
C PRO A 132 -1.43 7.89 -8.55
N MET A 133 -1.83 8.91 -7.78
CA MET A 133 -1.05 10.16 -7.73
C MET A 133 0.35 9.94 -7.19
N CYS A 134 0.53 9.13 -6.15
CA CYS A 134 1.85 8.81 -5.61
C CYS A 134 2.80 8.20 -6.66
N ALA A 135 2.30 7.31 -7.53
CA ALA A 135 3.10 6.75 -8.62
C ALA A 135 3.28 7.74 -9.80
N THR A 136 2.42 8.76 -9.91
CA THR A 136 2.53 9.79 -10.94
C THR A 136 3.63 10.80 -10.60
N VAL A 137 3.75 11.19 -9.34
CA VAL A 137 4.69 12.22 -8.88
C VAL A 137 6.05 11.69 -8.44
N CYS A 138 6.25 10.37 -8.36
CA CYS A 138 7.48 9.78 -7.87
C CYS A 138 8.67 10.06 -8.83
N PRO A 139 9.62 10.95 -8.46
CA PRO A 139 10.67 11.40 -9.38
C PRO A 139 11.71 10.31 -9.67
N SER A 140 11.97 9.43 -8.69
CA SER A 140 12.92 8.31 -8.84
C SER A 140 12.28 7.08 -9.50
N GLY A 141 10.94 7.08 -9.69
CA GLY A 141 10.19 5.93 -10.15
C GLY A 141 10.20 4.75 -9.15
N ALA A 142 10.47 5.00 -7.86
CA ALA A 142 10.37 3.99 -6.81
C ALA A 142 8.94 3.45 -6.72
N LEU A 143 7.94 4.29 -6.93
CA LEU A 143 6.55 3.87 -7.08
C LEU A 143 6.19 3.83 -8.56
N TRP A 144 5.66 2.70 -8.99
CA TRP A 144 5.26 2.51 -10.37
C TRP A 144 3.91 1.78 -10.44
N PHE A 145 3.09 2.17 -11.41
CA PHE A 145 1.79 1.56 -11.67
C PHE A 145 1.65 1.27 -13.17
N GLY A 146 1.29 0.03 -13.52
CA GLY A 146 1.12 -0.40 -14.89
C GLY A 146 1.31 -1.90 -15.05
N LYS A 147 1.49 -2.36 -16.28
CA LYS A 147 1.60 -3.78 -16.60
C LYS A 147 2.93 -4.37 -16.13
N ARG A 148 2.86 -5.57 -15.51
CA ARG A 148 4.03 -6.32 -15.00
C ARG A 148 5.13 -6.49 -16.04
N GLU A 149 4.78 -6.83 -17.28
CA GLU A 149 5.75 -7.04 -18.36
C GLU A 149 6.58 -5.79 -18.65
N LYS A 150 5.96 -4.61 -18.55
CA LYS A 150 6.65 -3.34 -18.81
C LYS A 150 7.69 -3.06 -17.73
N ILE A 151 7.36 -3.23 -16.46
CA ILE A 151 8.32 -2.99 -15.38
C ILE A 151 9.45 -4.02 -15.38
N MET A 152 9.15 -5.28 -15.71
CA MET A 152 10.17 -6.33 -15.83
C MET A 152 11.19 -6.01 -16.92
N LYS A 153 10.73 -5.50 -18.07
CA LYS A 153 11.64 -5.02 -19.14
C LYS A 153 12.50 -3.84 -18.71
N MET A 154 11.92 -2.91 -17.93
CA MET A 154 12.64 -1.73 -17.43
C MET A 154 13.62 -2.05 -16.30
N ARG A 155 13.40 -3.16 -15.57
CA ARG A 155 14.18 -3.55 -14.38
C ARG A 155 14.51 -5.04 -14.40
N PRO A 156 15.36 -5.48 -15.34
CA PRO A 156 15.65 -6.91 -15.54
C PRO A 156 16.39 -7.56 -14.36
N SER A 157 17.06 -6.76 -13.52
CA SER A 157 17.77 -7.23 -12.31
C SER A 157 16.88 -7.36 -11.09
N SER A 158 15.58 -7.06 -11.20
CA SER A 158 14.65 -7.11 -10.09
C SER A 158 13.46 -8.01 -10.41
N THR A 159 12.89 -8.64 -9.38
CA THR A 159 11.69 -9.48 -9.47
C THR A 159 10.59 -8.91 -8.59
N PRO A 160 9.34 -8.74 -9.09
CA PRO A 160 8.23 -8.32 -8.26
C PRO A 160 7.76 -9.47 -7.36
N VAL A 161 7.74 -9.21 -6.07
CA VAL A 161 7.34 -10.15 -5.02
C VAL A 161 6.09 -9.63 -4.33
N ASN A 162 5.06 -10.48 -4.23
CA ASN A 162 3.80 -10.19 -3.55
C ASN A 162 3.43 -11.24 -2.49
N LYS A 163 4.39 -12.07 -2.11
CA LYS A 163 4.25 -13.09 -1.08
C LYS A 163 5.09 -12.71 0.14
N PHE A 164 4.43 -12.52 1.27
CA PHE A 164 5.04 -12.12 2.54
C PHE A 164 4.87 -13.22 3.56
N ILE A 165 5.92 -13.50 4.32
CA ILE A 165 5.92 -14.48 5.41
C ILE A 165 6.08 -13.74 6.73
N PHE A 166 5.07 -13.81 7.59
CA PHE A 166 5.05 -13.26 8.94
C PHE A 166 5.02 -14.43 9.94
N GLY A 167 6.16 -14.80 10.48
CA GLY A 167 6.28 -16.02 11.29
C GLY A 167 5.85 -17.23 10.49
N GLY A 168 4.77 -17.90 10.91
CA GLY A 168 4.21 -19.08 10.23
C GLY A 168 3.11 -18.76 9.20
N GLN A 169 2.74 -17.49 9.01
CA GLN A 169 1.64 -17.08 8.15
C GLN A 169 2.11 -16.51 6.82
N THR A 170 1.46 -16.92 5.73
CA THR A 170 1.68 -16.37 4.40
C THR A 170 0.60 -15.36 4.07
N VAL A 171 1.00 -14.15 3.66
CA VAL A 171 0.11 -13.10 3.17
C VAL A 171 0.44 -12.82 1.70
N ARG A 172 -0.55 -12.95 0.83
CA ARG A 172 -0.44 -12.54 -0.59
C ARG A 172 -1.13 -11.20 -0.80
N THR A 173 -0.56 -10.39 -1.68
CA THR A 173 -0.99 -9.00 -1.88
C THR A 173 -1.14 -8.67 -3.36
N LYS A 174 -1.91 -7.61 -3.66
CA LYS A 174 -2.01 -7.03 -5.00
C LYS A 174 -0.84 -6.07 -5.31
N VAL A 175 -0.24 -5.49 -4.28
CA VAL A 175 0.96 -4.65 -4.40
C VAL A 175 2.20 -5.51 -4.39
N ASN A 176 3.16 -5.18 -5.25
CA ASN A 176 4.42 -5.91 -5.40
C ASN A 176 5.58 -5.08 -4.86
N ILE A 177 6.52 -5.73 -4.17
CA ILE A 177 7.82 -5.15 -3.82
C ILE A 177 8.85 -5.66 -4.84
N MET A 178 9.62 -4.73 -5.41
CA MET A 178 10.72 -5.07 -6.31
C MET A 178 11.93 -5.54 -5.47
N MET A 179 12.27 -6.80 -5.62
CA MET A 179 13.36 -7.47 -4.90
C MET A 179 14.46 -7.88 -5.89
N PRO A 180 15.67 -8.18 -5.43
CA PRO A 180 16.72 -8.75 -6.30
C PRO A 180 16.22 -9.95 -7.09
N ALA A 181 16.74 -10.12 -8.31
CA ALA A 181 16.35 -11.20 -9.20
C ALA A 181 16.46 -12.57 -8.51
N GLY A 182 15.44 -13.42 -8.71
CA GLY A 182 15.36 -14.75 -8.08
C GLY A 182 14.64 -14.78 -6.73
N SER A 183 14.26 -13.64 -6.16
CA SER A 183 13.46 -13.60 -4.94
C SER A 183 12.03 -14.07 -5.22
N THR A 184 11.50 -14.96 -4.38
CA THR A 184 10.13 -15.51 -4.51
C THR A 184 9.19 -15.09 -3.38
N GLU A 185 9.75 -14.71 -2.25
CA GLU A 185 9.02 -14.29 -1.06
C GLU A 185 9.82 -13.28 -0.24
N LEU A 186 9.15 -12.51 0.59
CA LEU A 186 9.74 -11.60 1.54
C LEU A 186 9.40 -12.06 2.95
N ARG A 187 10.43 -12.39 3.73
CA ARG A 187 10.27 -12.77 5.14
C ARG A 187 10.40 -11.53 6.00
N VAL A 188 9.36 -11.23 6.75
CA VAL A 188 9.33 -10.14 7.71
C VAL A 188 9.72 -10.69 9.06
N ALA A 189 10.92 -10.33 9.52
CA ALA A 189 11.37 -10.64 10.87
C ALA A 189 10.97 -9.51 11.81
N PHE A 190 10.29 -9.85 12.91
CA PHE A 190 10.14 -8.93 14.03
C PHE A 190 11.44 -8.99 14.81
N GLN A 191 12.26 -7.93 14.74
CA GLN A 191 13.35 -7.78 15.71
C GLN A 191 12.72 -7.22 16.99
N PRO A 192 12.80 -7.91 18.12
CA PRO A 192 12.48 -7.28 19.40
C PRO A 192 13.44 -6.10 19.58
N ASP A 193 12.94 -4.96 20.02
CA ASP A 193 13.77 -3.83 20.40
C ASP A 193 14.72 -4.30 21.52
N GLU A 194 16.00 -4.45 21.21
CA GLU A 194 17.03 -4.86 22.18
C GLU A 194 17.32 -3.76 23.23
N ASN A 195 16.53 -2.68 23.23
CA ASN A 195 16.69 -1.51 24.11
C ASN A 195 15.41 -1.12 24.86
N GLN A 196 14.65 -2.10 25.38
CA GLN A 196 13.67 -1.84 26.46
C GLN A 196 14.16 -2.37 27.77
#